data_269b304d892bb8ab33b0b69ed225628f
#
_entry.id   269b304d892bb8ab33b0b69ed225628f
#
_cell.length_a   1.000
_cell.length_b   1.000
_cell.length_c   1.000
_cell.angle_alpha   90.00
_cell.angle_beta   90.00
_cell.angle_gamma   90.00
#
_symmetry.space_group_name_H-M   'P 1'
#
loop_
_entity.id
_entity.type
_entity.pdbx_description
1 polymer ?
#
loop_
_entity_poly.entity_id
_entity_poly.type
_entity_poly.pdbx_seq_one_letter_code
_entity_poly.pdbx_strand_id
1 'polypeptide(L)'
;MMQRPQTWPVYDDEQIAAVTEVLHSGKVNAWTGPDVRAFEDEFAAHNRSAHAIAMANGSLTLDAALRALDLQPGDEVIVSPRSFVVSASCVLLAGGRPVFAEVDRDSGNITAETIAAQITPRTRGVIPVHLAGWPCDMPAIMDLAEQHGLWVIEDCAQSHGAQIGDRPLGGFGTLGSYSFCQDKIMSTGGEGGMIVTDDDALYDRIWSFKDHGKDRALVFAPNPPPGFRWLHAAGPGTNLRMTGLSAAIGRVQLRRLPEWQAIRAANADRLAGALSASDLLRIPQPQQGLTHAWYRFYAYLRPERLAPGWDRDRVLAEVNARGLPVFSGSCSEIYLEQVFAGPGNHPEAPLPIARELGQTSLAFLVDPTWSAAELDAISAGLLGVLADANA
;
A
#
# COMPACT_ATOMS: atom_id res chain seq x y z
N MET A 1 18.28 -3.59 22.04
CA MET A 1 16.90 -3.31 21.57
C MET A 1 16.06 -2.84 22.74
N MET A 2 15.35 -1.72 22.59
CA MET A 2 14.33 -1.32 23.57
C MET A 2 13.32 -2.45 23.71
N GLN A 3 13.14 -2.99 24.93
CA GLN A 3 12.08 -3.95 25.19
C GLN A 3 10.76 -3.18 25.25
N ARG A 4 9.89 -3.40 24.27
CA ARG A 4 8.57 -2.79 24.21
C ARG A 4 7.51 -3.81 24.64
N PRO A 5 6.59 -3.42 25.53
CA PRO A 5 5.54 -4.34 26.01
C PRO A 5 4.54 -4.68 24.88
N GLN A 6 4.35 -3.79 23.93
CA GLN A 6 3.50 -3.98 22.76
C GLN A 6 4.19 -3.49 21.51
N THR A 7 3.97 -4.19 20.41
CA THR A 7 4.41 -3.81 19.05
C THR A 7 3.21 -3.85 18.12
N TRP A 8 3.20 -3.00 17.10
CA TRP A 8 2.17 -3.04 16.07
C TRP A 8 2.23 -4.38 15.29
N PRO A 9 1.07 -4.99 14.92
CA PRO A 9 -0.31 -4.57 15.25
C PRO A 9 -0.72 -4.97 16.67
N VAL A 10 -1.73 -4.26 17.20
CA VAL A 10 -2.33 -4.56 18.52
C VAL A 10 -3.77 -5.04 18.32
N TYR A 11 -4.09 -6.13 18.99
CA TYR A 11 -5.43 -6.69 19.04
C TYR A 11 -5.93 -6.64 20.48
N ASP A 12 -7.03 -5.94 20.72
CA ASP A 12 -7.65 -5.77 22.02
C ASP A 12 -8.87 -6.68 22.21
N ASP A 13 -9.51 -6.55 23.38
CA ASP A 13 -10.63 -7.39 23.77
C ASP A 13 -11.83 -7.26 22.80
N GLU A 14 -12.05 -6.10 22.15
CA GLU A 14 -13.14 -5.93 21.18
C GLU A 14 -12.91 -6.78 19.93
N GLN A 15 -11.66 -6.80 19.42
CA GLN A 15 -11.29 -7.61 18.26
C GLN A 15 -11.31 -9.10 18.58
N ILE A 16 -10.83 -9.47 19.78
CA ILE A 16 -10.85 -10.85 20.28
C ILE A 16 -12.30 -11.33 20.42
N ALA A 17 -13.17 -10.50 20.99
CA ALA A 17 -14.60 -10.84 21.13
C ALA A 17 -15.26 -11.00 19.77
N ALA A 18 -15.01 -10.10 18.81
CA ALA A 18 -15.57 -10.20 17.46
C ALA A 18 -15.19 -11.52 16.76
N VAL A 19 -13.90 -11.93 16.84
CA VAL A 19 -13.45 -13.22 16.29
C VAL A 19 -14.13 -14.39 17.01
N THR A 20 -14.25 -14.30 18.35
CA THR A 20 -14.87 -15.35 19.18
C THR A 20 -16.34 -15.55 18.79
N GLU A 21 -17.08 -14.47 18.54
CA GLU A 21 -18.48 -14.53 18.06
C GLU A 21 -18.59 -15.23 16.70
N VAL A 22 -17.72 -14.93 15.75
CA VAL A 22 -17.69 -15.61 14.45
C VAL A 22 -17.45 -17.11 14.63
N LEU A 23 -16.49 -17.51 15.49
CA LEU A 23 -16.21 -18.93 15.77
C LEU A 23 -17.39 -19.62 16.41
N HIS A 24 -18.03 -19.02 17.42
CA HIS A 24 -19.22 -19.59 18.08
C HIS A 24 -20.42 -19.75 17.13
N SER A 25 -20.56 -18.85 16.15
CA SER A 25 -21.63 -18.91 15.16
C SER A 25 -21.50 -20.12 14.21
N GLY A 26 -20.28 -20.65 14.03
CA GLY A 26 -19.95 -21.64 13.01
C GLY A 26 -20.03 -21.13 11.56
N LYS A 27 -20.33 -19.83 11.36
CA LYS A 27 -20.49 -19.19 10.04
C LYS A 27 -19.23 -18.41 9.67
N VAL A 28 -18.14 -19.10 9.44
CA VAL A 28 -16.78 -18.56 9.39
C VAL A 28 -16.29 -18.11 8.00
N ASN A 29 -17.04 -18.38 6.95
CA ASN A 29 -16.65 -18.03 5.58
C ASN A 29 -17.58 -16.97 4.95
N ALA A 30 -17.15 -16.40 3.83
CA ALA A 30 -17.85 -15.33 3.11
C ALA A 30 -19.28 -15.70 2.63
N TRP A 31 -19.61 -17.00 2.53
CA TRP A 31 -20.93 -17.47 2.06
C TRP A 31 -21.94 -17.66 3.19
N THR A 32 -21.48 -18.06 4.34
CA THR A 32 -22.37 -18.43 5.45
C THR A 32 -22.44 -17.38 6.54
N GLY A 33 -21.38 -16.57 6.69
CA GLY A 33 -21.30 -15.49 7.68
C GLY A 33 -21.62 -14.12 7.08
N PRO A 34 -22.05 -13.16 7.90
CA PRO A 34 -22.34 -11.80 7.46
C PRO A 34 -21.11 -10.89 7.39
N ASP A 35 -20.00 -11.25 8.06
CA ASP A 35 -18.92 -10.31 8.38
C ASP A 35 -18.17 -9.83 7.16
N VAL A 36 -17.90 -10.71 6.18
CA VAL A 36 -17.19 -10.32 4.95
C VAL A 36 -18.00 -9.28 4.19
N ARG A 37 -19.31 -9.51 3.99
CA ARG A 37 -20.16 -8.57 3.30
C ARG A 37 -20.30 -7.25 4.04
N ALA A 38 -20.48 -7.31 5.37
CA ALA A 38 -20.55 -6.12 6.19
C ALA A 38 -19.24 -5.31 6.11
N PHE A 39 -18.07 -5.98 6.08
CA PHE A 39 -16.79 -5.30 5.92
C PHE A 39 -16.63 -4.68 4.52
N GLU A 40 -17.08 -5.35 3.45
CA GLU A 40 -17.12 -4.80 2.10
C GLU A 40 -18.01 -3.53 2.06
N ASP A 41 -19.22 -3.58 2.60
CA ASP A 41 -20.15 -2.43 2.64
C ASP A 41 -19.58 -1.25 3.48
N GLU A 42 -19.03 -1.54 4.66
CA GLU A 42 -18.43 -0.53 5.56
C GLU A 42 -17.19 0.11 4.92
N PHE A 43 -16.36 -0.69 4.24
CA PHE A 43 -15.14 -0.19 3.57
C PHE A 43 -15.48 0.65 2.34
N ALA A 44 -16.45 0.21 1.51
CA ALA A 44 -16.95 0.98 0.39
C ALA A 44 -17.48 2.36 0.84
N ALA A 45 -18.28 2.38 1.91
CA ALA A 45 -18.79 3.62 2.47
C ALA A 45 -17.67 4.53 3.00
N HIS A 46 -16.67 3.97 3.72
CA HIS A 46 -15.50 4.70 4.20
C HIS A 46 -14.69 5.30 3.06
N ASN A 47 -14.50 4.54 1.99
CA ASN A 47 -13.73 4.95 0.83
C ASN A 47 -14.53 5.80 -0.17
N ARG A 48 -15.84 5.98 0.07
CA ARG A 48 -16.78 6.64 -0.86
C ARG A 48 -16.78 6.05 -2.27
N SER A 49 -16.59 4.74 -2.36
CA SER A 49 -16.65 3.97 -3.60
C SER A 49 -17.98 3.22 -3.68
N ALA A 50 -18.46 2.94 -4.90
CA ALA A 50 -19.67 2.18 -5.11
C ALA A 50 -19.54 0.73 -4.62
N HIS A 51 -18.37 0.14 -4.78
CA HIS A 51 -18.11 -1.26 -4.47
C HIS A 51 -16.81 -1.48 -3.73
N ALA A 52 -16.79 -2.50 -2.86
CA ALA A 52 -15.59 -3.08 -2.30
C ALA A 52 -15.65 -4.62 -2.37
N ILE A 53 -14.50 -5.26 -2.55
CA ILE A 53 -14.37 -6.72 -2.66
C ILE A 53 -13.24 -7.17 -1.74
N ALA A 54 -13.58 -7.88 -0.66
CA ALA A 54 -12.61 -8.42 0.28
C ALA A 54 -11.95 -9.69 -0.27
N MET A 55 -10.62 -9.74 -0.14
CA MET A 55 -9.77 -10.84 -0.62
C MET A 55 -8.81 -11.33 0.45
N ALA A 56 -8.20 -12.48 0.20
CA ALA A 56 -7.30 -13.14 1.16
C ALA A 56 -6.01 -12.35 1.44
N ASN A 57 -5.51 -11.53 0.52
CA ASN A 57 -4.38 -10.63 0.73
C ASN A 57 -4.27 -9.58 -0.38
N GLY A 58 -3.38 -8.58 -0.18
CA GLY A 58 -3.18 -7.46 -1.10
C GLY A 58 -2.47 -7.83 -2.41
N SER A 59 -1.72 -8.92 -2.48
CA SER A 59 -1.14 -9.38 -3.76
C SER A 59 -2.21 -9.90 -4.69
N LEU A 60 -3.16 -10.66 -4.14
CA LEU A 60 -4.29 -11.19 -4.91
C LEU A 60 -5.25 -10.11 -5.39
N THR A 61 -5.28 -8.93 -4.73
CA THR A 61 -6.08 -7.81 -5.23
C THR A 61 -5.50 -7.25 -6.54
N LEU A 62 -4.17 -7.10 -6.63
CA LEU A 62 -3.51 -6.69 -7.87
C LEU A 62 -3.65 -7.72 -8.99
N ASP A 63 -3.48 -9.02 -8.67
CA ASP A 63 -3.65 -10.11 -9.64
C ASP A 63 -5.07 -10.14 -10.22
N ALA A 64 -6.08 -10.00 -9.36
CA ALA A 64 -7.49 -9.99 -9.77
C ALA A 64 -7.85 -8.73 -10.57
N ALA A 65 -7.29 -7.57 -10.20
CA ALA A 65 -7.47 -6.31 -10.92
C ALA A 65 -6.91 -6.40 -12.34
N LEU A 66 -5.66 -6.83 -12.51
CA LEU A 66 -5.02 -6.98 -13.83
C LEU A 66 -5.74 -7.97 -14.72
N ARG A 67 -6.23 -9.07 -14.13
CA ARG A 67 -7.06 -10.04 -14.86
C ARG A 67 -8.39 -9.47 -15.31
N ALA A 68 -9.05 -8.68 -14.46
CA ALA A 68 -10.33 -8.06 -14.82
C ALA A 68 -10.17 -6.97 -15.89
N LEU A 69 -9.01 -6.33 -15.95
CA LEU A 69 -8.65 -5.35 -16.97
C LEU A 69 -8.14 -5.99 -18.27
N ASP A 70 -8.14 -7.32 -18.34
CA ASP A 70 -7.81 -8.11 -19.55
C ASP A 70 -6.41 -7.80 -20.12
N LEU A 71 -5.40 -7.67 -19.24
CA LEU A 71 -4.01 -7.44 -19.65
C LEU A 71 -3.53 -8.58 -20.55
N GLN A 72 -3.01 -8.23 -21.73
CA GLN A 72 -2.54 -9.20 -22.73
C GLN A 72 -1.02 -9.35 -22.71
N PRO A 73 -0.48 -10.50 -23.18
CA PRO A 73 0.96 -10.68 -23.33
C PRO A 73 1.58 -9.58 -24.20
N GLY A 74 2.61 -8.91 -23.64
CA GLY A 74 3.31 -7.81 -24.31
C GLY A 74 2.74 -6.42 -24.05
N ASP A 75 1.58 -6.32 -23.39
CA ASP A 75 1.09 -5.04 -22.86
C ASP A 75 2.02 -4.51 -21.78
N GLU A 76 2.17 -3.20 -21.72
CA GLU A 76 3.02 -2.51 -20.78
C GLU A 76 2.21 -1.83 -19.68
N VAL A 77 2.70 -1.97 -18.44
CA VAL A 77 2.14 -1.29 -17.27
C VAL A 77 3.22 -0.46 -16.61
N ILE A 78 2.99 0.84 -16.46
CA ILE A 78 3.94 1.74 -15.80
C ILE A 78 3.79 1.57 -14.29
N VAL A 79 4.92 1.35 -13.60
CA VAL A 79 4.97 1.02 -12.16
C VAL A 79 6.03 1.84 -11.44
N SER A 80 5.89 1.97 -10.11
CA SER A 80 6.90 2.60 -9.26
C SER A 80 8.10 1.66 -9.05
N PRO A 81 9.34 2.18 -9.11
CA PRO A 81 10.55 1.43 -8.74
C PRO A 81 10.71 1.33 -7.22
N ARG A 82 10.01 2.18 -6.45
CA ARG A 82 10.11 2.27 -5.00
C ARG A 82 8.85 1.75 -4.34
N SER A 83 8.84 0.47 -4.02
CA SER A 83 7.69 -0.22 -3.43
C SER A 83 8.10 -1.60 -2.90
N PHE A 84 7.11 -2.40 -2.52
CA PHE A 84 7.24 -3.85 -2.41
C PHE A 84 7.20 -4.47 -3.82
N VAL A 85 7.94 -5.55 -4.01
CA VAL A 85 8.14 -6.18 -5.31
C VAL A 85 6.84 -6.52 -6.06
N VAL A 86 5.77 -6.82 -5.33
CA VAL A 86 4.47 -7.24 -5.92
C VAL A 86 3.82 -6.17 -6.77
N SER A 87 4.03 -4.87 -6.47
CA SER A 87 3.48 -3.77 -7.28
C SER A 87 3.93 -3.81 -8.75
N ALA A 88 5.03 -4.50 -9.04
CA ALA A 88 5.53 -4.71 -10.41
C ALA A 88 5.48 -6.18 -10.85
N SER A 89 5.75 -7.14 -9.95
CA SER A 89 5.77 -8.57 -10.32
C SER A 89 4.40 -9.13 -10.65
N CYS A 90 3.31 -8.54 -10.14
CA CYS A 90 1.94 -8.88 -10.54
C CYS A 90 1.71 -8.68 -12.06
N VAL A 91 2.37 -7.68 -12.67
CA VAL A 91 2.32 -7.44 -14.12
C VAL A 91 2.93 -8.61 -14.88
N LEU A 92 4.10 -9.11 -14.43
CA LEU A 92 4.73 -10.30 -15.03
C LEU A 92 3.86 -11.54 -14.85
N LEU A 93 3.27 -11.71 -13.67
CA LEU A 93 2.38 -12.84 -13.39
C LEU A 93 1.13 -12.83 -14.29
N ALA A 94 0.64 -11.64 -14.61
CA ALA A 94 -0.48 -11.45 -15.55
C ALA A 94 -0.06 -11.59 -17.04
N GLY A 95 1.24 -11.76 -17.34
CA GLY A 95 1.77 -11.89 -18.70
C GLY A 95 2.16 -10.58 -19.38
N GLY A 96 1.98 -9.45 -18.69
CA GLY A 96 2.40 -8.13 -19.17
C GLY A 96 3.87 -7.83 -18.89
N ARG A 97 4.29 -6.61 -19.20
CA ARG A 97 5.64 -6.09 -18.99
C ARG A 97 5.61 -4.87 -18.07
N PRO A 98 6.26 -4.89 -16.90
CA PRO A 98 6.41 -3.69 -16.08
C PRO A 98 7.39 -2.71 -16.73
N VAL A 99 7.03 -1.42 -16.71
CA VAL A 99 7.86 -0.30 -17.16
C VAL A 99 8.05 0.64 -15.98
N PHE A 100 9.28 0.80 -15.52
CA PHE A 100 9.55 1.58 -14.32
C PHE A 100 9.70 3.07 -14.65
N ALA A 101 8.89 3.91 -14.01
CA ALA A 101 8.99 5.36 -14.10
C ALA A 101 9.84 5.90 -12.94
N GLU A 102 10.56 7.00 -13.15
CA GLU A 102 11.31 7.68 -12.08
C GLU A 102 10.35 8.24 -11.02
N VAL A 103 10.87 8.49 -9.81
CA VAL A 103 10.10 9.04 -8.70
C VAL A 103 10.44 10.50 -8.41
N ASP A 104 9.52 11.22 -7.80
CA ASP A 104 9.77 12.52 -7.22
C ASP A 104 10.65 12.39 -5.98
N ARG A 105 11.56 13.35 -5.80
CA ARG A 105 12.59 13.31 -4.75
C ARG A 105 12.03 13.48 -3.34
N ASP A 106 10.91 14.17 -3.18
CA ASP A 106 10.32 14.46 -1.87
C ASP A 106 9.33 13.40 -1.43
N SER A 107 8.36 13.08 -2.27
CA SER A 107 7.33 12.08 -2.00
C SER A 107 7.83 10.63 -2.17
N GLY A 108 8.80 10.42 -3.06
CA GLY A 108 9.23 9.07 -3.48
C GLY A 108 8.22 8.37 -4.39
N ASN A 109 7.23 9.09 -4.90
CA ASN A 109 6.16 8.59 -5.77
C ASN A 109 6.45 8.91 -7.24
N ILE A 110 5.89 8.11 -8.17
CA ILE A 110 5.84 8.47 -9.58
C ILE A 110 4.90 9.66 -9.79
N THR A 111 5.15 10.48 -10.81
CA THR A 111 4.37 11.66 -11.15
C THR A 111 3.82 11.58 -12.57
N ALA A 112 2.85 12.43 -12.93
CA ALA A 112 2.34 12.48 -14.28
C ALA A 112 3.47 12.73 -15.32
N GLU A 113 4.46 13.57 -15.00
CA GLU A 113 5.61 13.83 -15.85
C GLU A 113 6.48 12.57 -16.05
N THR A 114 6.83 11.88 -14.95
CA THR A 114 7.67 10.68 -15.04
C THR A 114 6.94 9.51 -15.70
N ILE A 115 5.61 9.43 -15.55
CA ILE A 115 4.74 8.48 -16.26
C ILE A 115 4.72 8.80 -17.75
N ALA A 116 4.49 10.07 -18.14
CA ALA A 116 4.42 10.49 -19.53
C ALA A 116 5.68 10.13 -20.31
N ALA A 117 6.86 10.22 -19.68
CA ALA A 117 8.14 9.88 -20.29
C ALA A 117 8.26 8.37 -20.62
N GLN A 118 7.41 7.51 -20.07
CA GLN A 118 7.44 6.06 -20.27
C GLN A 118 6.29 5.55 -21.16
N ILE A 119 5.37 6.41 -21.59
CA ILE A 119 4.23 5.97 -22.41
C ILE A 119 4.69 5.54 -23.81
N THR A 120 4.27 4.35 -24.20
CA THR A 120 4.45 3.79 -25.55
C THR A 120 3.09 3.34 -26.12
N PRO A 121 3.01 2.97 -27.40
CA PRO A 121 1.77 2.39 -27.97
C PRO A 121 1.31 1.09 -27.31
N ARG A 122 2.17 0.42 -26.53
CA ARG A 122 1.85 -0.79 -25.78
C ARG A 122 1.40 -0.52 -24.35
N THR A 123 1.55 0.69 -23.86
CA THR A 123 1.10 1.05 -22.50
C THR A 123 -0.41 0.91 -22.39
N ARG A 124 -0.87 0.19 -21.36
CA ARG A 124 -2.30 -0.02 -21.07
C ARG A 124 -2.73 0.60 -19.77
N GLY A 125 -1.81 0.79 -18.82
CA GLY A 125 -2.16 1.37 -17.54
C GLY A 125 -0.99 1.70 -16.67
N VAL A 126 -1.32 2.20 -15.48
CA VAL A 126 -0.36 2.66 -14.48
C VAL A 126 -0.74 2.10 -13.11
N ILE A 127 0.25 1.71 -12.33
CA ILE A 127 0.09 1.35 -10.92
C ILE A 127 0.90 2.33 -10.06
N PRO A 128 0.34 3.53 -9.73
CA PRO A 128 0.95 4.42 -8.77
C PRO A 128 0.87 3.82 -7.37
N VAL A 129 1.97 3.91 -6.62
CA VAL A 129 2.04 3.46 -5.22
C VAL A 129 2.08 4.68 -4.33
N HIS A 130 1.16 4.78 -3.38
CA HIS A 130 1.15 5.85 -2.39
C HIS A 130 2.15 5.52 -1.27
N LEU A 131 3.43 5.73 -1.57
CA LEU A 131 4.54 5.27 -0.74
C LEU A 131 4.48 5.86 0.67
N ALA A 132 4.65 5.02 1.67
CA ALA A 132 4.63 5.39 3.09
C ALA A 132 3.32 6.06 3.57
N GLY A 133 2.29 6.10 2.71
CA GLY A 133 1.04 6.80 2.94
C GLY A 133 1.01 8.23 2.38
N TRP A 134 2.01 8.62 1.60
CA TRP A 134 2.03 9.90 0.88
C TRP A 134 1.20 9.80 -0.40
N PRO A 135 0.14 10.61 -0.58
CA PRO A 135 -0.66 10.59 -1.80
C PRO A 135 0.20 10.92 -3.05
N CYS A 136 0.09 10.11 -4.10
CA CYS A 136 0.49 10.56 -5.44
C CYS A 136 -0.39 11.74 -5.88
N ASP A 137 0.07 12.56 -6.80
CA ASP A 137 -0.78 13.58 -7.43
C ASP A 137 -1.78 12.91 -8.38
N MET A 138 -2.83 12.33 -7.77
CA MET A 138 -3.83 11.58 -8.52
C MET A 138 -4.59 12.42 -9.54
N PRO A 139 -4.98 13.68 -9.26
CA PRO A 139 -5.58 14.52 -10.29
C PRO A 139 -4.73 14.61 -11.56
N ALA A 140 -3.44 14.95 -11.45
CA ALA A 140 -2.56 15.05 -12.62
C ALA A 140 -2.32 13.69 -13.31
N ILE A 141 -2.23 12.59 -12.53
CA ILE A 141 -2.10 11.23 -13.09
C ILE A 141 -3.37 10.83 -13.85
N MET A 142 -4.55 11.13 -13.33
CA MET A 142 -5.81 10.80 -13.98
C MET A 142 -6.04 11.61 -15.26
N ASP A 143 -5.69 12.91 -15.26
CA ASP A 143 -5.74 13.74 -16.46
C ASP A 143 -4.86 13.17 -17.58
N LEU A 144 -3.64 12.72 -17.23
CA LEU A 144 -2.74 12.06 -18.17
C LEU A 144 -3.31 10.72 -18.66
N ALA A 145 -3.84 9.92 -17.75
CA ALA A 145 -4.40 8.61 -18.06
C ALA A 145 -5.59 8.72 -19.02
N GLU A 146 -6.48 9.69 -18.81
CA GLU A 146 -7.61 9.96 -19.71
C GLU A 146 -7.13 10.35 -21.11
N GLN A 147 -6.12 11.24 -21.23
CA GLN A 147 -5.55 11.66 -22.52
C GLN A 147 -5.00 10.49 -23.33
N HIS A 148 -4.50 9.44 -22.66
CA HIS A 148 -3.88 8.29 -23.30
C HIS A 148 -4.73 7.02 -23.29
N GLY A 149 -5.95 7.07 -22.74
CA GLY A 149 -6.85 5.92 -22.64
C GLY A 149 -6.28 4.81 -21.74
N LEU A 150 -5.58 5.18 -20.66
CA LEU A 150 -4.97 4.25 -19.71
C LEU A 150 -5.88 4.00 -18.51
N TRP A 151 -5.91 2.77 -18.02
CA TRP A 151 -6.47 2.49 -16.71
C TRP A 151 -5.45 2.75 -15.59
N VAL A 152 -5.94 3.03 -14.38
CA VAL A 152 -5.11 3.28 -13.21
C VAL A 152 -5.53 2.38 -12.06
N ILE A 153 -4.60 1.59 -11.52
CA ILE A 153 -4.77 0.86 -10.26
C ILE A 153 -3.99 1.58 -9.18
N GLU A 154 -4.67 2.23 -8.24
CA GLU A 154 -4.01 2.83 -7.08
C GLU A 154 -3.54 1.72 -6.13
N ASP A 155 -2.23 1.58 -5.91
CA ASP A 155 -1.69 0.73 -4.86
C ASP A 155 -1.74 1.47 -3.53
N CYS A 156 -2.80 1.21 -2.79
CA CYS A 156 -3.13 1.82 -1.49
C CYS A 156 -2.65 0.97 -0.30
N ALA A 157 -1.77 -0.02 -0.51
CA ALA A 157 -1.31 -0.93 0.54
C ALA A 157 -0.64 -0.22 1.73
N GLN A 158 -0.21 1.03 1.57
CA GLN A 158 0.45 1.85 2.59
C GLN A 158 -0.33 3.13 2.94
N SER A 159 -1.57 3.32 2.42
CA SER A 159 -2.24 4.62 2.44
C SER A 159 -3.66 4.60 3.00
N HIS A 160 -3.98 3.65 3.87
CA HIS A 160 -5.29 3.59 4.53
C HIS A 160 -5.63 4.91 5.21
N GLY A 161 -6.74 5.52 4.77
CA GLY A 161 -7.22 6.79 5.26
C GLY A 161 -6.50 8.04 4.74
N ALA A 162 -5.52 7.91 3.84
CA ALA A 162 -4.94 9.05 3.13
C ALA A 162 -5.97 9.68 2.19
N GLN A 163 -5.86 11.01 1.97
CA GLN A 163 -6.82 11.78 1.18
C GLN A 163 -6.14 12.89 0.39
N ILE A 164 -6.78 13.30 -0.70
CA ILE A 164 -6.50 14.56 -1.40
C ILE A 164 -7.76 15.43 -1.27
N GLY A 165 -7.65 16.55 -0.57
CA GLY A 165 -8.81 17.29 -0.13
C GLY A 165 -9.67 16.45 0.81
N ASP A 166 -10.91 16.19 0.42
CA ASP A 166 -11.87 15.34 1.15
C ASP A 166 -12.09 13.97 0.50
N ARG A 167 -11.38 13.67 -0.62
CA ARG A 167 -11.52 12.42 -1.37
C ARG A 167 -10.49 11.39 -0.92
N PRO A 168 -10.92 10.21 -0.41
CA PRO A 168 -10.02 9.12 -0.05
C PRO A 168 -9.23 8.60 -1.24
N LEU A 169 -7.98 8.19 -1.02
CA LEU A 169 -7.21 7.44 -2.01
C LEU A 169 -7.86 6.09 -2.31
N GLY A 170 -7.55 5.54 -3.48
CA GLY A 170 -8.19 4.32 -4.00
C GLY A 170 -9.49 4.60 -4.75
N GLY A 171 -10.05 5.81 -4.61
CA GLY A 171 -11.25 6.23 -5.33
C GLY A 171 -10.98 7.14 -6.53
N PHE A 172 -9.73 7.45 -6.87
CA PHE A 172 -9.38 8.29 -8.04
C PHE A 172 -9.19 7.46 -9.30
N GLY A 173 -8.53 6.31 -9.18
CA GLY A 173 -8.23 5.43 -10.30
C GLY A 173 -9.42 4.59 -10.75
N THR A 174 -9.17 3.74 -11.73
CA THR A 174 -10.12 2.72 -12.19
C THR A 174 -10.43 1.72 -11.07
N LEU A 175 -9.40 1.38 -10.28
CA LEU A 175 -9.44 0.46 -9.14
C LEU A 175 -8.51 0.96 -8.05
N GLY A 176 -8.88 0.76 -6.78
CA GLY A 176 -8.01 0.91 -5.62
C GLY A 176 -7.71 -0.46 -5.00
N SER A 177 -6.45 -0.74 -4.72
CA SER A 177 -5.97 -2.01 -4.16
C SER A 177 -5.37 -1.79 -2.78
N TYR A 178 -5.90 -2.47 -1.76
CA TYR A 178 -5.47 -2.37 -0.36
C TYR A 178 -4.93 -3.69 0.15
N SER A 179 -3.98 -3.61 1.08
CA SER A 179 -3.43 -4.74 1.82
C SER A 179 -3.68 -4.59 3.31
N PHE A 180 -4.10 -5.65 3.96
CA PHE A 180 -4.26 -5.74 5.42
C PHE A 180 -3.25 -6.72 6.03
N CYS A 181 -2.04 -6.81 5.42
CA CYS A 181 -0.94 -7.58 5.98
C CYS A 181 -0.55 -7.06 7.37
N GLN A 182 0.12 -7.88 8.15
CA GLN A 182 0.42 -7.64 9.55
C GLN A 182 0.98 -6.25 9.85
N ASP A 183 1.89 -5.72 9.03
CA ASP A 183 2.60 -4.47 9.27
C ASP A 183 1.87 -3.22 8.77
N LYS A 184 0.73 -3.39 8.11
CA LYS A 184 -0.03 -2.26 7.52
C LYS A 184 -0.71 -1.40 8.59
N ILE A 185 -1.24 -0.25 8.15
CA ILE A 185 -1.98 0.68 9.02
C ILE A 185 -3.23 0.01 9.63
N MET A 186 -3.87 -0.86 8.84
CA MET A 186 -4.89 -1.81 9.29
C MET A 186 -4.43 -3.22 8.96
N SER A 187 -4.73 -4.17 9.85
CA SER A 187 -4.47 -5.60 9.62
C SER A 187 -5.70 -6.44 9.96
N THR A 188 -5.98 -7.43 9.16
CA THR A 188 -7.12 -8.35 9.37
C THR A 188 -6.70 -9.68 9.98
N GLY A 189 -5.77 -9.61 10.96
CA GLY A 189 -5.24 -10.80 11.65
C GLY A 189 -4.03 -11.42 10.95
N GLY A 190 -3.27 -10.59 10.21
CA GLY A 190 -2.02 -11.00 9.56
C GLY A 190 -2.06 -10.93 8.04
N GLU A 191 -3.16 -11.28 7.42
CA GLU A 191 -3.38 -11.22 5.98
C GLU A 191 -4.79 -10.72 5.65
N GLY A 192 -4.91 -10.05 4.50
CA GLY A 192 -6.13 -9.56 3.93
C GLY A 192 -5.89 -8.54 2.82
N GLY A 193 -6.91 -8.29 2.02
CA GLY A 193 -6.89 -7.27 0.97
C GLY A 193 -8.30 -6.80 0.64
N MET A 194 -8.38 -5.66 -0.03
CA MET A 194 -9.63 -5.08 -0.53
C MET A 194 -9.39 -4.43 -1.88
N ILE A 195 -10.29 -4.65 -2.82
CA ILE A 195 -10.40 -3.82 -4.03
C ILE A 195 -11.59 -2.90 -3.86
N VAL A 196 -11.45 -1.65 -4.31
CA VAL A 196 -12.56 -0.72 -4.46
C VAL A 196 -12.69 -0.25 -5.90
N THR A 197 -13.90 0.02 -6.36
CA THR A 197 -14.19 0.54 -7.69
C THR A 197 -15.59 1.13 -7.75
N ASP A 198 -15.79 2.07 -8.69
CA ASP A 198 -17.11 2.60 -9.05
C ASP A 198 -17.68 1.95 -10.31
N ASP A 199 -16.94 1.04 -10.98
CA ASP A 199 -17.33 0.36 -12.20
C ASP A 199 -18.04 -0.97 -11.90
N ASP A 200 -19.34 -1.05 -12.19
CA ASP A 200 -20.17 -2.24 -11.99
C ASP A 200 -19.65 -3.46 -12.77
N ALA A 201 -19.13 -3.26 -13.99
CA ALA A 201 -18.68 -4.36 -14.83
C ALA A 201 -17.35 -4.94 -14.32
N LEU A 202 -16.43 -4.09 -13.86
CA LEU A 202 -15.19 -4.53 -13.19
C LEU A 202 -15.50 -5.21 -11.86
N TYR A 203 -16.43 -4.68 -11.08
CA TYR A 203 -16.89 -5.31 -9.86
C TYR A 203 -17.38 -6.74 -10.11
N ASP A 204 -18.27 -6.94 -11.07
CA ASP A 204 -18.83 -8.27 -11.40
C ASP A 204 -17.72 -9.22 -11.91
N ARG A 205 -16.80 -8.76 -12.75
CA ARG A 205 -15.66 -9.57 -13.23
C ARG A 205 -14.74 -10.01 -12.07
N ILE A 206 -14.36 -9.10 -11.19
CA ILE A 206 -13.48 -9.38 -10.05
C ILE A 206 -14.16 -10.28 -9.04
N TRP A 207 -15.44 -10.00 -8.72
CA TRP A 207 -16.22 -10.81 -7.81
C TRP A 207 -16.35 -12.25 -8.33
N SER A 208 -16.63 -12.39 -9.63
CA SER A 208 -16.74 -13.68 -10.30
C SER A 208 -15.41 -14.45 -10.26
N PHE A 209 -14.31 -13.80 -10.64
CA PHE A 209 -12.99 -14.44 -10.62
C PHE A 209 -12.59 -14.88 -9.21
N LYS A 210 -12.82 -14.04 -8.19
CA LYS A 210 -12.59 -14.36 -6.77
C LYS A 210 -13.38 -15.57 -6.31
N ASP A 211 -14.50 -15.90 -6.94
CA ASP A 211 -15.42 -16.94 -6.50
C ASP A 211 -15.69 -17.99 -7.56
N HIS A 212 -14.64 -18.61 -8.07
CA HIS A 212 -14.68 -19.76 -8.98
C HIS A 212 -15.35 -19.50 -10.34
N GLY A 213 -15.50 -18.25 -10.77
CA GLY A 213 -16.17 -17.93 -12.04
C GLY A 213 -17.69 -17.98 -11.97
N LYS A 214 -18.27 -17.83 -10.77
CA LYS A 214 -19.71 -17.73 -10.62
C LYS A 214 -20.23 -16.43 -11.23
N ASP A 215 -21.34 -16.52 -11.93
CA ASP A 215 -22.10 -15.37 -12.36
C ASP A 215 -22.88 -14.80 -11.17
N ARG A 216 -22.55 -13.55 -10.79
CA ARG A 216 -23.13 -12.92 -9.62
C ARG A 216 -24.64 -12.70 -9.76
N ALA A 217 -25.12 -12.34 -10.95
CA ALA A 217 -26.54 -12.13 -11.20
C ALA A 217 -27.33 -13.42 -11.05
N LEU A 218 -26.77 -14.55 -11.51
CA LEU A 218 -27.41 -15.89 -11.34
C LEU A 218 -27.41 -16.34 -9.87
N VAL A 219 -26.30 -16.05 -9.14
CA VAL A 219 -26.20 -16.44 -7.72
C VAL A 219 -27.23 -15.72 -6.85
N PHE A 220 -27.45 -14.44 -7.09
CA PHE A 220 -28.37 -13.60 -6.31
C PHE A 220 -29.74 -13.41 -6.98
N ALA A 221 -30.04 -14.20 -8.03
CA ALA A 221 -31.38 -14.21 -8.65
C ALA A 221 -32.43 -14.61 -7.61
N PRO A 222 -33.68 -14.11 -7.72
CA PRO A 222 -34.75 -14.48 -6.81
C PRO A 222 -35.04 -15.99 -6.76
N ASN A 223 -34.78 -16.71 -7.87
CA ASN A 223 -34.96 -18.16 -8.00
C ASN A 223 -33.69 -18.77 -8.64
N PRO A 224 -32.57 -18.89 -7.89
CA PRO A 224 -31.34 -19.47 -8.44
C PRO A 224 -31.55 -20.96 -8.78
N PRO A 225 -30.82 -21.50 -9.76
CA PRO A 225 -30.86 -22.91 -10.06
C PRO A 225 -30.57 -23.78 -8.84
N PRO A 226 -31.31 -24.86 -8.57
CA PRO A 226 -31.09 -25.66 -7.36
C PRO A 226 -29.77 -26.41 -7.40
N GLY A 227 -29.15 -26.58 -6.23
CA GLY A 227 -27.93 -27.38 -6.04
C GLY A 227 -26.66 -26.76 -6.63
N PHE A 228 -26.55 -25.43 -6.73
CA PHE A 228 -25.39 -24.72 -7.27
C PHE A 228 -25.01 -25.12 -8.71
N ARG A 229 -25.98 -25.62 -9.49
CA ARG A 229 -25.77 -25.99 -10.89
C ARG A 229 -25.82 -24.73 -11.76
N TRP A 230 -24.96 -24.71 -12.79
CA TRP A 230 -24.97 -23.70 -13.86
C TRP A 230 -24.66 -22.27 -13.40
N LEU A 231 -24.09 -22.11 -12.20
CA LEU A 231 -23.74 -20.80 -11.67
C LEU A 231 -22.37 -20.27 -12.16
N HIS A 232 -21.48 -21.15 -12.66
CA HIS A 232 -20.12 -20.82 -13.07
C HIS A 232 -20.11 -20.44 -14.57
N ALA A 233 -20.78 -19.33 -14.90
CA ALA A 233 -21.03 -18.92 -16.29
C ALA A 233 -20.15 -17.73 -16.74
N ALA A 234 -19.45 -17.07 -15.80
CA ALA A 234 -18.66 -15.89 -16.10
C ALA A 234 -17.18 -16.18 -16.50
N GLY A 235 -16.85 -17.47 -16.68
CA GLY A 235 -15.50 -17.91 -17.06
C GLY A 235 -14.74 -18.60 -15.93
N PRO A 236 -13.45 -18.90 -16.14
CA PRO A 236 -12.62 -19.53 -15.11
C PRO A 236 -12.33 -18.56 -13.95
N GLY A 237 -12.39 -19.09 -12.73
CA GLY A 237 -12.09 -18.35 -11.51
C GLY A 237 -11.47 -19.25 -10.45
N THR A 238 -11.14 -18.67 -9.30
CA THR A 238 -10.50 -19.38 -8.19
C THR A 238 -11.05 -18.90 -6.83
N ASN A 239 -10.54 -19.43 -5.74
CA ASN A 239 -10.94 -19.03 -4.41
C ASN A 239 -9.97 -18.02 -3.83
N LEU A 240 -10.33 -16.73 -3.86
CA LEU A 240 -9.56 -15.62 -3.27
C LEU A 240 -10.27 -14.98 -2.08
N ARG A 241 -11.27 -15.63 -1.51
CA ARG A 241 -12.13 -15.05 -0.47
C ARG A 241 -11.39 -14.79 0.84
N MET A 242 -11.71 -13.65 1.45
CA MET A 242 -11.40 -13.38 2.87
C MET A 242 -12.26 -14.28 3.77
N THR A 243 -11.76 -14.61 4.96
CA THR A 243 -12.53 -15.32 5.99
C THR A 243 -13.38 -14.37 6.81
N GLY A 244 -14.47 -14.89 7.43
CA GLY A 244 -15.28 -14.11 8.38
C GLY A 244 -14.47 -13.64 9.58
N LEU A 245 -13.49 -14.42 10.05
CA LEU A 245 -12.60 -14.06 11.16
C LEU A 245 -11.78 -12.80 10.83
N SER A 246 -11.15 -12.79 9.66
CA SER A 246 -10.38 -11.63 9.19
C SER A 246 -11.26 -10.41 8.99
N ALA A 247 -12.44 -10.57 8.41
CA ALA A 247 -13.39 -9.48 8.20
C ALA A 247 -13.88 -8.89 9.52
N ALA A 248 -14.17 -9.70 10.54
CA ALA A 248 -14.57 -9.22 11.87
C ALA A 248 -13.50 -8.33 12.51
N ILE A 249 -12.22 -8.70 12.40
CA ILE A 249 -11.10 -7.86 12.83
C ILE A 249 -11.08 -6.56 12.02
N GLY A 250 -11.18 -6.66 10.69
CA GLY A 250 -11.13 -5.52 9.77
C GLY A 250 -12.20 -4.47 10.09
N ARG A 251 -13.42 -4.89 10.40
CA ARG A 251 -14.53 -4.01 10.79
C ARG A 251 -14.23 -3.21 12.07
N VAL A 252 -13.63 -3.84 13.08
CA VAL A 252 -13.21 -3.13 14.30
C VAL A 252 -12.11 -2.14 13.99
N GLN A 253 -11.09 -2.55 13.24
CA GLN A 253 -9.97 -1.69 12.89
C GLN A 253 -10.37 -0.52 11.99
N LEU A 254 -11.32 -0.71 11.09
CA LEU A 254 -11.84 0.38 10.24
C LEU A 254 -12.48 1.50 11.09
N ARG A 255 -13.22 1.14 12.12
CA ARG A 255 -13.80 2.13 13.05
C ARG A 255 -12.74 2.91 13.83
N ARG A 256 -11.58 2.31 14.08
CA ARG A 256 -10.47 2.95 14.83
C ARG A 256 -9.49 3.71 13.94
N LEU A 257 -9.58 3.53 12.65
CA LEU A 257 -8.65 4.15 11.70
C LEU A 257 -8.49 5.66 11.86
N PRO A 258 -9.54 6.46 12.08
CA PRO A 258 -9.40 7.92 12.28
C PRO A 258 -8.57 8.28 13.52
N GLU A 259 -8.73 7.57 14.63
CA GLU A 259 -7.93 7.76 15.84
C GLU A 259 -6.46 7.42 15.58
N TRP A 260 -6.20 6.28 14.95
CA TRP A 260 -4.84 5.84 14.63
C TRP A 260 -4.13 6.77 13.66
N GLN A 261 -4.86 7.37 12.72
CA GLN A 261 -4.31 8.38 11.83
C GLN A 261 -3.88 9.65 12.57
N ALA A 262 -4.70 10.13 13.50
CA ALA A 262 -4.36 11.29 14.32
C ALA A 262 -3.11 11.04 15.17
N ILE A 263 -2.97 9.84 15.76
CA ILE A 263 -1.78 9.46 16.53
C ILE A 263 -0.55 9.37 15.62
N ARG A 264 -0.67 8.74 14.44
CA ARG A 264 0.43 8.62 13.47
C ARG A 264 0.91 9.99 13.00
N ALA A 265 0.00 10.91 12.72
CA ALA A 265 0.32 12.29 12.35
C ALA A 265 1.07 13.02 13.47
N ALA A 266 0.57 12.95 14.71
CA ALA A 266 1.24 13.56 15.86
C ALA A 266 2.64 12.99 16.11
N ASN A 267 2.80 11.66 15.92
CA ASN A 267 4.10 11.00 16.04
C ASN A 267 5.07 11.44 14.93
N ALA A 268 4.59 11.58 13.70
CA ALA A 268 5.38 12.06 12.56
C ALA A 268 5.81 13.53 12.76
N ASP A 269 4.89 14.40 13.20
CA ASP A 269 5.18 15.81 13.50
C ASP A 269 6.25 15.93 14.61
N ARG A 270 6.17 15.07 15.63
CA ARG A 270 7.15 15.04 16.71
C ARG A 270 8.56 14.69 16.20
N LEU A 271 8.66 13.65 15.37
CA LEU A 271 9.94 13.27 14.73
C LEU A 271 10.44 14.39 13.82
N ALA A 272 9.59 14.97 12.99
CA ALA A 272 9.96 16.06 12.09
C ALA A 272 10.51 17.26 12.86
N GLY A 273 9.81 17.69 13.93
CA GLY A 273 10.23 18.79 14.78
C GLY A 273 11.60 18.55 15.43
N ALA A 274 11.81 17.37 16.01
CA ALA A 274 13.07 17.03 16.65
C ALA A 274 14.23 16.89 15.64
N LEU A 275 14.02 16.20 14.54
CA LEU A 275 15.06 15.89 13.56
C LEU A 275 15.44 17.10 12.68
N SER A 276 14.58 18.12 12.59
CA SER A 276 14.88 19.38 11.89
C SER A 276 16.04 20.17 12.51
N ALA A 277 16.48 19.80 13.72
CA ALA A 277 17.66 20.37 14.36
C ALA A 277 18.99 20.02 13.64
N SER A 278 18.99 18.99 12.77
CA SER A 278 20.19 18.58 12.02
C SER A 278 20.10 19.01 10.56
N ASP A 279 21.10 19.72 10.09
CA ASP A 279 21.25 20.10 8.68
C ASP A 279 21.78 18.97 7.79
N LEU A 280 22.17 17.83 8.40
CA LEU A 280 22.50 16.59 7.70
C LEU A 280 21.24 15.85 7.16
N LEU A 281 20.05 16.29 7.55
CA LEU A 281 18.80 15.68 7.14
C LEU A 281 17.99 16.59 6.21
N ARG A 282 17.34 15.97 5.25
CA ARG A 282 16.23 16.51 4.48
C ARG A 282 14.94 15.81 4.95
N ILE A 283 13.95 16.59 5.35
CA ILE A 283 12.68 16.09 5.88
C ILE A 283 11.56 16.70 5.01
N PRO A 284 11.18 16.03 3.93
CA PRO A 284 10.07 16.50 3.08
C PRO A 284 8.78 16.55 3.87
N GLN A 285 7.96 17.55 3.58
CA GLN A 285 6.63 17.70 4.18
C GLN A 285 5.56 17.62 3.10
N PRO A 286 4.43 16.92 3.36
CA PRO A 286 3.30 16.89 2.44
C PRO A 286 2.80 18.31 2.15
N GLN A 287 2.35 18.52 0.92
CA GLN A 287 1.74 19.79 0.51
C GLN A 287 0.41 19.99 1.23
N GLN A 288 0.00 21.25 1.36
CA GLN A 288 -1.32 21.59 1.90
C GLN A 288 -2.43 20.96 1.05
N GLY A 289 -3.46 20.44 1.71
CA GLY A 289 -4.56 19.73 1.04
C GLY A 289 -4.35 18.22 0.92
N LEU A 290 -3.17 17.69 1.29
CA LEU A 290 -2.92 16.26 1.36
C LEU A 290 -3.03 15.75 2.80
N THR A 291 -3.78 14.68 3.01
CA THR A 291 -3.76 13.91 4.27
C THR A 291 -2.87 12.70 4.07
N HIS A 292 -1.68 12.74 4.69
CA HIS A 292 -0.73 11.63 4.67
C HIS A 292 -1.16 10.55 5.67
N ALA A 293 -1.14 9.27 5.29
CA ALA A 293 -1.54 8.18 6.18
C ALA A 293 -0.46 7.80 7.21
N TRP A 294 0.77 8.24 7.03
CA TRP A 294 1.90 7.99 7.92
C TRP A 294 2.09 6.50 8.24
N TYR A 295 2.11 5.66 7.19
CA TYR A 295 2.52 4.26 7.37
C TYR A 295 3.96 4.18 7.87
N ARG A 296 4.83 5.05 7.34
CA ARG A 296 6.21 5.29 7.81
C ARG A 296 6.50 6.79 7.74
N PHE A 297 7.34 7.28 8.62
CA PHE A 297 7.97 8.60 8.49
C PHE A 297 9.34 8.43 7.83
N TYR A 298 9.68 9.30 6.87
CA TYR A 298 10.97 9.28 6.18
C TYR A 298 11.74 10.58 6.40
N ALA A 299 13.03 10.45 6.67
CA ALA A 299 14.04 11.49 6.52
C ALA A 299 15.14 10.99 5.58
N TYR A 300 15.86 11.90 4.96
CA TYR A 300 16.91 11.56 4.00
C TYR A 300 18.20 12.24 4.41
N LEU A 301 19.30 11.48 4.44
CA LEU A 301 20.63 12.04 4.66
C LEU A 301 21.05 12.92 3.49
N ARG A 302 21.90 13.90 3.78
CA ARG A 302 22.62 14.75 2.82
C ARG A 302 24.05 14.24 2.69
N PRO A 303 24.37 13.34 1.74
CA PRO A 303 25.70 12.73 1.65
C PRO A 303 26.83 13.74 1.52
N GLU A 304 26.55 14.86 0.86
CA GLU A 304 27.50 15.96 0.65
C GLU A 304 27.92 16.68 1.93
N ARG A 305 27.26 16.40 3.05
CA ARG A 305 27.55 16.99 4.36
C ARG A 305 28.12 16.00 5.35
N LEU A 306 28.27 14.75 4.96
CA LEU A 306 28.80 13.71 5.84
C LEU A 306 30.32 13.72 5.85
N ALA A 307 30.92 13.47 7.01
CA ALA A 307 32.36 13.27 7.17
C ALA A 307 32.85 12.07 6.35
N PRO A 308 34.11 12.05 5.91
CA PRO A 308 34.67 10.92 5.16
C PRO A 308 34.47 9.57 5.87
N GLY A 309 33.98 8.59 5.12
CA GLY A 309 33.70 7.24 5.64
C GLY A 309 32.35 7.10 6.33
N TRP A 310 31.50 8.11 6.30
CA TRP A 310 30.10 8.03 6.71
C TRP A 310 29.18 7.92 5.50
N ASP A 311 28.20 7.05 5.61
CA ASP A 311 27.09 6.87 4.69
C ASP A 311 25.82 6.46 5.47
N ARG A 312 24.70 6.23 4.76
CA ARG A 312 23.44 5.83 5.34
C ARG A 312 23.56 4.51 6.12
N ASP A 313 24.29 3.54 5.59
CA ASP A 313 24.37 2.21 6.19
C ASP A 313 25.18 2.24 7.49
N ARG A 314 26.22 3.05 7.55
CA ARG A 314 26.96 3.31 8.79
C ARG A 314 26.11 4.03 9.82
N VAL A 315 25.36 5.05 9.44
CA VAL A 315 24.41 5.73 10.35
C VAL A 315 23.40 4.73 10.91
N LEU A 316 22.81 3.88 10.09
CA LEU A 316 21.88 2.84 10.54
C LEU A 316 22.55 1.85 11.49
N ALA A 317 23.77 1.40 11.19
CA ALA A 317 24.51 0.48 12.05
C ALA A 317 24.75 1.07 13.45
N GLU A 318 25.21 2.33 13.52
CA GLU A 318 25.47 3.04 14.78
C GLU A 318 24.19 3.28 15.61
N VAL A 319 23.10 3.68 14.95
CA VAL A 319 21.79 3.89 15.61
C VAL A 319 21.23 2.57 16.13
N ASN A 320 21.26 1.52 15.32
CA ASN A 320 20.77 0.20 15.71
C ASN A 320 21.63 -0.46 16.80
N ALA A 321 22.97 -0.22 16.81
CA ALA A 321 23.85 -0.67 17.87
C ALA A 321 23.49 -0.05 19.23
N ARG A 322 22.90 1.16 19.24
CA ARG A 322 22.33 1.80 20.44
C ARG A 322 20.92 1.28 20.80
N GLY A 323 20.41 0.29 20.07
CA GLY A 323 19.10 -0.32 20.30
C GLY A 323 17.92 0.52 19.78
N LEU A 324 18.16 1.54 18.97
CA LEU A 324 17.12 2.43 18.44
C LEU A 324 16.65 1.92 17.07
N PRO A 325 15.34 1.69 16.85
CA PRO A 325 14.82 1.09 15.63
C PRO A 325 14.64 2.13 14.52
N VAL A 326 15.67 2.32 13.74
CA VAL A 326 15.65 3.10 12.49
C VAL A 326 15.98 2.16 11.33
N PHE A 327 15.29 2.29 10.23
CA PHE A 327 15.33 1.36 9.09
C PHE A 327 15.71 2.08 7.79
N SER A 328 16.11 1.32 6.77
CA SER A 328 16.33 1.86 5.42
C SER A 328 15.02 2.19 4.69
N GLY A 329 13.91 1.58 5.09
CA GLY A 329 12.62 1.74 4.45
C GLY A 329 12.38 0.80 3.25
N SER A 330 11.48 1.20 2.37
CA SER A 330 11.12 0.43 1.18
C SER A 330 12.29 0.34 0.18
N CYS A 331 12.41 -0.79 -0.49
CA CYS A 331 13.34 -0.93 -1.62
C CYS A 331 13.04 0.15 -2.67
N SER A 332 14.07 0.86 -3.09
CA SER A 332 13.93 1.97 -4.04
C SER A 332 14.24 1.59 -5.50
N GLU A 333 14.83 0.43 -5.71
CA GLU A 333 15.20 -0.09 -7.03
C GLU A 333 14.74 -1.54 -7.16
N ILE A 334 13.41 -1.80 -6.98
CA ILE A 334 12.87 -3.18 -7.04
C ILE A 334 13.17 -3.85 -8.39
N TYR A 335 13.42 -3.08 -9.44
CA TYR A 335 13.81 -3.62 -10.76
C TYR A 335 15.16 -4.35 -10.76
N LEU A 336 15.95 -4.23 -9.69
CA LEU A 336 17.19 -5.00 -9.51
C LEU A 336 16.94 -6.42 -8.97
N GLU A 337 15.71 -6.72 -8.54
CA GLU A 337 15.35 -8.06 -8.11
C GLU A 337 15.43 -9.05 -9.27
N GLN A 338 15.89 -10.27 -9.00
CA GLN A 338 16.11 -11.31 -10.00
C GLN A 338 14.86 -11.65 -10.85
N VAL A 339 13.67 -11.44 -10.31
CA VAL A 339 12.40 -11.65 -11.03
C VAL A 339 12.29 -10.76 -12.27
N PHE A 340 12.98 -9.63 -12.31
CA PHE A 340 12.99 -8.67 -13.43
C PHE A 340 14.22 -8.82 -14.34
N ALA A 341 15.07 -9.82 -14.15
CA ALA A 341 16.29 -10.01 -14.97
C ALA A 341 16.01 -10.36 -16.45
N GLY A 342 14.75 -10.63 -16.80
CA GLY A 342 14.34 -10.89 -18.19
C GLY A 342 14.47 -9.64 -19.09
N PRO A 343 14.74 -9.82 -20.39
CA PRO A 343 14.89 -8.72 -21.34
C PRO A 343 13.69 -7.77 -21.33
N GLY A 344 13.95 -6.48 -21.15
CA GLY A 344 12.94 -5.42 -21.17
C GLY A 344 12.09 -5.28 -19.90
N ASN A 345 12.35 -6.09 -18.86
CA ASN A 345 11.63 -6.02 -17.57
C ASN A 345 12.31 -5.12 -16.56
N HIS A 346 13.37 -4.44 -16.91
CA HIS A 346 14.06 -3.45 -16.09
C HIS A 346 14.49 -2.27 -16.96
N PRO A 347 14.73 -1.08 -16.39
CA PRO A 347 15.20 0.07 -17.13
C PRO A 347 16.60 -0.17 -17.69
N GLU A 348 16.92 0.43 -18.86
CA GLU A 348 18.24 0.31 -19.50
C GLU A 348 19.35 0.95 -18.68
N ALA A 349 19.01 1.99 -17.92
CA ALA A 349 19.91 2.65 -16.98
C ALA A 349 19.22 2.80 -15.61
N PRO A 350 19.99 2.84 -14.52
CA PRO A 350 19.44 3.08 -13.19
C PRO A 350 18.66 4.39 -13.12
N LEU A 351 17.56 4.41 -12.37
CA LEU A 351 16.76 5.59 -12.11
C LEU A 351 17.45 6.43 -11.02
N PRO A 352 17.98 7.62 -11.36
CA PRO A 352 18.92 8.33 -10.47
C PRO A 352 18.28 8.79 -9.15
N ILE A 353 17.03 9.25 -9.17
CA ILE A 353 16.34 9.70 -7.95
C ILE A 353 15.94 8.52 -7.08
N ALA A 354 15.39 7.45 -7.66
CA ALA A 354 15.08 6.24 -6.93
C ALA A 354 16.32 5.67 -6.23
N ARG A 355 17.47 5.65 -6.92
CA ARG A 355 18.76 5.24 -6.35
C ARG A 355 19.21 6.15 -5.22
N GLU A 356 19.17 7.49 -5.41
CA GLU A 356 19.50 8.46 -4.37
C GLU A 356 18.66 8.21 -3.11
N LEU A 357 17.35 8.09 -3.26
CA LEU A 357 16.46 7.82 -2.14
C LEU A 357 16.75 6.48 -1.46
N GLY A 358 17.11 5.46 -2.24
CA GLY A 358 17.55 4.15 -1.73
C GLY A 358 18.80 4.22 -0.87
N GLN A 359 19.73 5.13 -1.20
CA GLN A 359 21.01 5.30 -0.53
C GLN A 359 20.99 6.28 0.65
N THR A 360 19.93 7.07 0.78
CA THR A 360 19.88 8.16 1.78
C THR A 360 18.73 8.04 2.77
N SER A 361 17.75 7.19 2.53
CA SER A 361 16.54 7.10 3.35
C SER A 361 16.77 6.52 4.74
N LEU A 362 16.17 7.16 5.73
CA LEU A 362 15.97 6.70 7.10
C LEU A 362 14.47 6.63 7.35
N ALA A 363 13.94 5.46 7.71
CA ALA A 363 12.53 5.22 7.94
C ALA A 363 12.24 4.93 9.41
N PHE A 364 11.15 5.49 9.90
CA PHE A 364 10.73 5.39 11.30
C PHE A 364 9.33 4.83 11.40
N LEU A 365 9.09 4.04 12.45
CA LEU A 365 7.76 3.59 12.81
C LEU A 365 7.06 4.71 13.59
N VAL A 366 5.83 4.99 13.20
CA VAL A 366 5.00 6.05 13.82
C VAL A 366 3.62 5.54 14.24
N ASP A 367 3.47 4.20 14.34
CA ASP A 367 2.23 3.55 14.72
C ASP A 367 1.78 3.94 16.15
N PRO A 368 0.51 3.69 16.51
CA PRO A 368 -0.05 4.10 17.80
C PRO A 368 0.58 3.48 19.04
N THR A 369 1.48 2.50 18.90
CA THR A 369 2.14 1.86 20.04
C THR A 369 3.38 2.62 20.54
N TRP A 370 3.79 3.69 19.83
CA TRP A 370 4.92 4.52 20.23
C TRP A 370 4.49 5.61 21.20
N SER A 371 5.15 5.69 22.35
CA SER A 371 5.02 6.82 23.27
C SER A 371 5.87 8.01 22.80
N ALA A 372 5.49 9.20 23.23
CA ALA A 372 6.26 10.42 22.98
C ALA A 372 7.71 10.30 23.48
N ALA A 373 7.94 9.71 24.65
CA ALA A 373 9.26 9.54 25.24
C ALA A 373 10.15 8.60 24.41
N GLU A 374 9.59 7.53 23.82
CA GLU A 374 10.32 6.62 22.95
C GLU A 374 10.75 7.32 21.65
N LEU A 375 9.84 8.10 21.04
CA LEU A 375 10.17 8.89 19.83
C LEU A 375 11.23 9.96 20.10
N ASP A 376 11.19 10.63 21.27
CA ASP A 376 12.22 11.56 21.69
C ASP A 376 13.57 10.87 21.88
N ALA A 377 13.59 9.69 22.48
CA ALA A 377 14.81 8.92 22.65
C ALA A 377 15.42 8.49 21.30
N ILE A 378 14.57 8.08 20.34
CA ILE A 378 15.01 7.75 18.97
C ILE A 378 15.61 8.98 18.30
N SER A 379 14.91 10.12 18.36
CA SER A 379 15.39 11.36 17.75
C SER A 379 16.71 11.83 18.37
N ALA A 380 16.79 11.87 19.69
CA ALA A 380 18.02 12.27 20.40
C ALA A 380 19.20 11.33 20.09
N GLY A 381 18.94 10.04 20.05
CA GLY A 381 19.96 9.04 19.73
C GLY A 381 20.46 9.14 18.29
N LEU A 382 19.58 9.36 17.32
CA LEU A 382 19.98 9.63 15.94
C LEU A 382 20.76 10.94 15.82
N LEU A 383 20.30 12.03 16.43
CA LEU A 383 21.01 13.31 16.42
C LEU A 383 22.41 13.18 17.03
N GLY A 384 22.58 12.36 18.08
CA GLY A 384 23.89 12.05 18.65
C GLY A 384 24.81 11.30 17.68
N VAL A 385 24.28 10.38 16.86
CA VAL A 385 25.07 9.71 15.79
C VAL A 385 25.41 10.69 14.67
N LEU A 386 24.46 11.54 14.30
CA LEU A 386 24.68 12.55 13.24
C LEU A 386 25.70 13.62 13.64
N ALA A 387 25.81 13.94 14.94
CA ALA A 387 26.87 14.85 15.43
C ALA A 387 28.28 14.27 15.21
N ASP A 388 28.43 12.94 15.33
CA ASP A 388 29.68 12.22 15.03
C ASP A 388 29.94 12.10 13.51
N ALA A 389 28.88 12.16 12.71
CA ALA A 389 28.92 12.05 11.24
C ALA A 389 29.05 13.40 10.52
N ASN A 390 29.07 14.50 11.23
CA ASN A 390 29.17 15.85 10.66
C ASN A 390 30.58 16.15 10.16
N ALA A 391 30.74 16.73 8.96
CA ALA A 391 32.00 17.03 8.34
C ALA A 391 32.68 18.28 8.95
#